data_953205dacacc6621a908f6a03e3b6b09
#
_entry.id   953205dacacc6621a908f6a03e3b6b09
#
_cell.length_a   1.000
_cell.length_b   1.000
_cell.length_c   1.000
_cell.angle_alpha   90.00
_cell.angle_beta   90.00
_cell.angle_gamma   90.00
#
_symmetry.space_group_name_H-M   'P 1'
#
loop_
_entity.id
_entity.type
_entity.pdbx_description
1 polymer ?
#
loop_
_entity_poly.entity_id
_entity_poly.type
_entity_poly.pdbx_seq_one_letter_code
_entity_poly.pdbx_strand_id
1 'polypeptide(L)'
;MEKIRILLVDDDRQNSEFLRKFLEVEGYEVDYAENGRAGWEMYATSRPDLVLLDINMPKINGFELARLIREQDRDVLIFFLTDRTEKSDRLKGFDLKGNDYIPKPFYPEELIAKIKERFEHRQPSLPSRMTIGQTIFDKNLSMIEYAGTVRHLSARQTEILAILAGHIGQTVERDTILQNVWGNDSYANSLALNVQITYLRKALAPDPTISIVSLKKRGYILEVNNE
;
A
#
# COMPACT_ATOMS: atom_id res chain seq x y z
N MET A 1 -17.61 -5.73 7.55
CA MET A 1 -16.27 -5.49 6.99
C MET A 1 -16.05 -6.57 5.93
N GLU A 2 -15.62 -6.20 4.72
CA GLU A 2 -15.21 -7.19 3.72
C GLU A 2 -14.01 -7.97 4.26
N LYS A 3 -14.01 -9.29 4.03
CA LYS A 3 -12.89 -10.14 4.44
C LYS A 3 -11.70 -9.87 3.52
N ILE A 4 -10.51 -9.79 4.08
CA ILE A 4 -9.27 -9.70 3.29
C ILE A 4 -9.09 -11.02 2.53
N ARG A 5 -8.92 -10.92 1.21
CA ARG A 5 -8.68 -12.06 0.32
C ARG A 5 -7.19 -12.25 0.09
N ILE A 6 -6.73 -13.47 0.29
CA ILE A 6 -5.33 -13.87 0.15
C ILE A 6 -5.22 -14.91 -0.94
N LEU A 7 -4.31 -14.73 -1.88
CA LEU A 7 -3.89 -15.75 -2.82
C LEU A 7 -2.56 -16.36 -2.33
N LEU A 8 -2.60 -17.63 -1.92
CA LEU A 8 -1.41 -18.40 -1.55
C LEU A 8 -0.93 -19.20 -2.76
N VAL A 9 0.32 -18.97 -3.18
CA VAL A 9 0.94 -19.66 -4.31
C VAL A 9 2.23 -20.33 -3.84
N ASP A 10 2.21 -21.65 -3.76
CA ASP A 10 3.32 -22.45 -3.24
C ASP A 10 3.17 -23.90 -3.75
N ASP A 11 4.23 -24.55 -4.19
CA ASP A 11 4.21 -25.92 -4.69
C ASP A 11 4.26 -27.00 -3.59
N ASP A 12 4.58 -26.62 -2.36
CA ASP A 12 4.45 -27.48 -1.18
C ASP A 12 2.99 -27.53 -0.68
N ARG A 13 2.24 -28.47 -1.23
CA ARG A 13 0.82 -28.66 -0.92
C ARG A 13 0.56 -28.90 0.58
N GLN A 14 1.42 -29.65 1.25
CA GLN A 14 1.20 -30.02 2.65
C GLN A 14 1.33 -28.82 3.59
N ASN A 15 2.40 -28.06 3.44
CA ASN A 15 2.63 -26.85 4.24
C ASN A 15 1.61 -25.77 3.88
N SER A 16 1.24 -25.64 2.60
CA SER A 16 0.23 -24.69 2.15
C SER A 16 -1.16 -24.99 2.70
N GLU A 17 -1.57 -26.27 2.78
CA GLU A 17 -2.85 -26.64 3.37
C GLU A 17 -2.94 -26.29 4.85
N PHE A 18 -1.84 -26.49 5.60
CA PHE A 18 -1.76 -26.08 7.00
C PHE A 18 -1.85 -24.57 7.14
N LEU A 19 -1.05 -23.81 6.38
CA LEU A 19 -1.04 -22.35 6.41
C LEU A 19 -2.42 -21.77 6.00
N ARG A 20 -3.02 -22.32 4.96
CA ARG A 20 -4.35 -21.93 4.51
C ARG A 20 -5.39 -22.05 5.62
N LYS A 21 -5.47 -23.22 6.27
CA LYS A 21 -6.40 -23.45 7.39
C LYS A 21 -6.17 -22.48 8.53
N PHE A 22 -4.92 -22.19 8.84
CA PHE A 22 -4.57 -21.25 9.90
C PHE A 22 -5.05 -19.83 9.56
N LEU A 23 -4.82 -19.36 8.34
CA LEU A 23 -5.30 -18.06 7.88
C LEU A 23 -6.85 -17.98 7.83
N GLU A 24 -7.52 -19.05 7.40
CA GLU A 24 -8.99 -19.12 7.39
C GLU A 24 -9.58 -19.02 8.81
N VAL A 25 -8.94 -19.66 9.81
CA VAL A 25 -9.35 -19.55 11.24
C VAL A 25 -9.19 -18.11 11.75
N GLU A 26 -8.16 -17.38 11.29
CA GLU A 26 -7.94 -15.98 11.63
C GLU A 26 -8.88 -15.01 10.88
N GLY A 27 -9.76 -15.54 10.04
CA GLY A 27 -10.85 -14.79 9.39
C GLY A 27 -10.54 -14.30 7.97
N TYR A 28 -9.42 -14.70 7.39
CA TYR A 28 -9.08 -14.41 5.99
C TYR A 28 -9.83 -15.33 5.03
N GLU A 29 -10.03 -14.87 3.80
CA GLU A 29 -10.50 -15.70 2.68
C GLU A 29 -9.28 -16.10 1.85
N VAL A 30 -9.03 -17.42 1.67
CA VAL A 30 -7.77 -17.88 1.10
C VAL A 30 -8.00 -18.77 -0.12
N ASP A 31 -7.54 -18.29 -1.28
CA ASP A 31 -7.39 -19.05 -2.48
C ASP A 31 -5.99 -19.68 -2.53
N TYR A 32 -5.88 -20.90 -3.07
CA TYR A 32 -4.62 -21.63 -3.18
C TYR A 32 -4.31 -22.05 -4.60
N ALA A 33 -3.08 -21.81 -5.04
CA ALA A 33 -2.53 -22.25 -6.31
C ALA A 33 -1.21 -23.00 -6.11
N GLU A 34 -1.07 -24.18 -6.74
CA GLU A 34 0.08 -25.08 -6.57
C GLU A 34 1.29 -24.74 -7.46
N ASN A 35 1.22 -23.71 -8.28
CA ASN A 35 2.32 -23.24 -9.14
C ASN A 35 2.04 -21.84 -9.68
N GLY A 36 3.06 -21.19 -10.25
CA GLY A 36 2.94 -19.82 -10.73
C GLY A 36 1.94 -19.64 -11.87
N ARG A 37 1.71 -20.64 -12.73
CA ARG A 37 0.71 -20.54 -13.80
C ARG A 37 -0.72 -20.53 -13.22
N ALA A 38 -1.02 -21.49 -12.35
CA ALA A 38 -2.31 -21.52 -11.66
C ALA A 38 -2.52 -20.26 -10.83
N GLY A 39 -1.47 -19.76 -10.19
CA GLY A 39 -1.48 -18.49 -9.45
C GLY A 39 -1.83 -17.31 -10.34
N TRP A 40 -1.29 -17.23 -11.55
CA TRP A 40 -1.62 -16.17 -12.50
C TRP A 40 -3.09 -16.22 -12.96
N GLU A 41 -3.57 -17.42 -13.33
CA GLU A 41 -4.96 -17.61 -13.77
C GLU A 41 -5.96 -17.27 -12.63
N MET A 42 -5.62 -17.66 -11.40
CA MET A 42 -6.45 -17.38 -10.23
C MET A 42 -6.42 -15.91 -9.83
N TYR A 43 -5.25 -15.25 -9.92
CA TYR A 43 -5.10 -13.82 -9.65
C TYR A 43 -6.06 -12.97 -10.51
N ALA A 44 -6.18 -13.30 -11.80
CA ALA A 44 -7.03 -12.56 -12.73
C ALA A 44 -8.53 -12.64 -12.36
N THR A 45 -8.95 -13.71 -11.70
CA THR A 45 -10.36 -13.97 -11.34
C THR A 45 -10.71 -13.58 -9.90
N SER A 46 -9.82 -13.85 -8.94
CA SER A 46 -10.09 -13.64 -7.50
C SER A 46 -9.83 -12.21 -7.04
N ARG A 47 -8.93 -11.48 -7.71
CA ARG A 47 -8.51 -10.13 -7.30
C ARG A 47 -8.18 -10.05 -5.82
N PRO A 48 -7.13 -10.74 -5.36
CA PRO A 48 -6.78 -10.78 -3.95
C PRO A 48 -6.25 -9.43 -3.45
N ASP A 49 -6.37 -9.20 -2.14
CA ASP A 49 -5.76 -8.05 -1.47
C ASP A 49 -4.27 -8.28 -1.15
N LEU A 50 -3.90 -9.56 -1.00
CA LEU A 50 -2.54 -10.01 -0.69
C LEU A 50 -2.21 -11.27 -1.49
N VAL A 51 -1.01 -11.33 -2.03
CA VAL A 51 -0.41 -12.56 -2.59
C VAL A 51 0.71 -13.02 -1.68
N LEU A 52 0.59 -14.24 -1.12
CA LEU A 52 1.66 -14.95 -0.45
C LEU A 52 2.31 -15.87 -1.49
N LEU A 53 3.57 -15.65 -1.78
CA LEU A 53 4.20 -16.18 -2.99
C LEU A 53 5.52 -16.87 -2.69
N ASP A 54 5.54 -18.19 -2.85
CA ASP A 54 6.82 -18.90 -2.84
C ASP A 54 7.68 -18.55 -4.05
N ILE A 55 8.98 -18.42 -3.84
CA ILE A 55 9.92 -18.09 -4.92
C ILE A 55 10.30 -19.33 -5.73
N ASN A 56 10.47 -20.46 -5.05
CA ASN A 56 11.07 -21.66 -5.63
C ASN A 56 10.01 -22.62 -6.20
N MET A 57 9.26 -22.18 -7.21
CA MET A 57 8.25 -23.01 -7.86
C MET A 57 8.68 -23.43 -9.28
N PRO A 58 8.21 -24.59 -9.76
CA PRO A 58 8.45 -25.03 -11.14
C PRO A 58 7.66 -24.18 -12.15
N LYS A 59 8.13 -24.12 -13.39
CA LYS A 59 7.55 -23.43 -14.56
C LYS A 59 7.66 -21.91 -14.47
N ILE A 60 6.77 -21.26 -13.77
CA ILE A 60 6.80 -19.80 -13.48
C ILE A 60 7.19 -19.66 -12.01
N ASN A 61 8.38 -19.15 -11.74
CA ASN A 61 8.84 -18.92 -10.37
C ASN A 61 8.15 -17.68 -9.76
N GLY A 62 8.30 -17.51 -8.43
CA GLY A 62 7.61 -16.42 -7.72
C GLY A 62 7.99 -15.03 -8.20
N PHE A 63 9.23 -14.79 -8.61
CA PHE A 63 9.64 -13.49 -9.15
C PHE A 63 9.01 -13.19 -10.50
N GLU A 64 8.91 -14.19 -11.36
CA GLU A 64 8.25 -14.04 -12.66
C GLU A 64 6.75 -13.77 -12.49
N LEU A 65 6.09 -14.48 -11.57
CA LEU A 65 4.68 -14.25 -11.26
C LEU A 65 4.47 -12.84 -10.67
N ALA A 66 5.32 -12.42 -9.73
CA ALA A 66 5.25 -11.07 -9.16
C ALA A 66 5.39 -9.99 -10.25
N ARG A 67 6.29 -10.18 -11.23
CA ARG A 67 6.45 -9.26 -12.36
C ARG A 67 5.17 -9.17 -13.19
N LEU A 68 4.58 -10.30 -13.55
CA LEU A 68 3.31 -10.34 -14.31
C LEU A 68 2.19 -9.62 -13.56
N ILE A 69 2.08 -9.84 -12.25
CA ILE A 69 1.11 -9.15 -11.40
C ILE A 69 1.36 -7.64 -11.41
N ARG A 70 2.61 -7.18 -11.24
CA ARG A 70 2.97 -5.77 -11.21
C ARG A 70 2.76 -5.03 -12.53
N GLU A 71 2.77 -5.72 -13.65
CA GLU A 71 2.42 -5.16 -14.97
C GLU A 71 0.93 -4.78 -15.05
N GLN A 72 0.05 -5.49 -14.31
CA GLN A 72 -1.39 -5.21 -14.27
C GLN A 72 -1.82 -4.43 -13.04
N ASP A 73 -1.22 -4.72 -11.88
CA ASP A 73 -1.58 -4.14 -10.59
C ASP A 73 -0.32 -3.76 -9.80
N ARG A 74 -0.18 -2.46 -9.53
CA ARG A 74 0.95 -1.92 -8.77
C ARG A 74 0.70 -1.88 -7.26
N ASP A 75 -0.56 -2.06 -6.84
CA ASP A 75 -1.01 -1.76 -5.48
C ASP A 75 -1.31 -3.00 -4.63
N VAL A 76 -1.55 -4.17 -5.26
CA VAL A 76 -1.74 -5.42 -4.51
C VAL A 76 -0.52 -5.73 -3.65
N LEU A 77 -0.73 -6.20 -2.41
CA LEU A 77 0.38 -6.60 -1.55
C LEU A 77 0.96 -7.93 -2.02
N ILE A 78 2.31 -8.02 -2.07
CA ILE A 78 3.02 -9.27 -2.37
C ILE A 78 4.01 -9.53 -1.24
N PHE A 79 3.86 -10.65 -0.55
CA PHE A 79 4.82 -11.17 0.42
C PHE A 79 5.50 -12.39 -0.18
N PHE A 80 6.82 -12.36 -0.28
CA PHE A 80 7.58 -13.52 -0.70
C PHE A 80 7.85 -14.44 0.48
N LEU A 81 7.48 -15.73 0.33
CA LEU A 81 7.80 -16.80 1.27
C LEU A 81 8.95 -17.60 0.66
N THR A 82 10.06 -17.81 1.36
CA THR A 82 11.22 -18.40 0.70
C THR A 82 12.24 -19.03 1.64
N ASP A 83 12.83 -20.13 1.18
CA ASP A 83 14.02 -20.74 1.81
C ASP A 83 15.31 -19.97 1.49
N ARG A 84 15.27 -19.01 0.56
CA ARG A 84 16.43 -18.24 0.15
C ARG A 84 16.67 -17.08 1.11
N THR A 85 17.80 -17.13 1.78
CA THR A 85 18.26 -16.08 2.71
C THR A 85 19.31 -15.14 2.10
N GLU A 86 19.66 -15.34 0.81
CA GLU A 86 20.69 -14.54 0.16
C GLU A 86 20.25 -13.09 -0.05
N LYS A 87 21.19 -12.18 0.22
CA LYS A 87 20.96 -10.73 0.07
C LYS A 87 20.57 -10.34 -1.37
N SER A 88 21.09 -11.06 -2.36
CA SER A 88 20.80 -10.86 -3.80
C SER A 88 19.33 -11.12 -4.14
N ASP A 89 18.73 -12.16 -3.57
CA ASP A 89 17.32 -12.51 -3.83
C ASP A 89 16.35 -11.54 -3.13
N ARG A 90 16.73 -11.09 -1.93
CA ARG A 90 15.97 -10.03 -1.23
C ARG A 90 15.98 -8.72 -2.03
N LEU A 91 17.10 -8.32 -2.61
CA LEU A 91 17.20 -7.13 -3.46
C LEU A 91 16.33 -7.26 -4.71
N LYS A 92 16.31 -8.42 -5.40
CA LYS A 92 15.40 -8.68 -6.52
C LYS A 92 13.93 -8.57 -6.13
N GLY A 93 13.55 -9.10 -4.96
CA GLY A 93 12.18 -8.97 -4.44
C GLY A 93 11.78 -7.52 -4.20
N PHE A 94 12.67 -6.68 -3.68
CA PHE A 94 12.44 -5.24 -3.51
C PHE A 94 12.37 -4.49 -4.85
N ASP A 95 13.21 -4.83 -5.83
CA ASP A 95 13.14 -4.24 -7.19
C ASP A 95 11.80 -4.52 -7.87
N LEU A 96 11.20 -5.68 -7.59
CA LEU A 96 9.85 -6.06 -8.04
C LEU A 96 8.73 -5.46 -7.20
N LYS A 97 9.04 -4.52 -6.27
CA LYS A 97 8.09 -3.91 -5.34
C LYS A 97 7.32 -4.94 -4.51
N GLY A 98 7.99 -6.01 -4.10
CA GLY A 98 7.52 -6.89 -3.03
C GLY A 98 7.39 -6.07 -1.74
N ASN A 99 6.28 -6.26 -1.03
CA ASN A 99 5.99 -5.49 0.18
C ASN A 99 6.67 -6.08 1.41
N ASP A 100 6.93 -7.40 1.42
CA ASP A 100 7.69 -8.06 2.46
C ASP A 100 8.38 -9.34 1.94
N TYR A 101 9.34 -9.83 2.72
CA TYR A 101 10.15 -11.00 2.41
C TYR A 101 10.30 -11.86 3.68
N ILE A 102 9.67 -13.02 3.69
CA ILE A 102 9.53 -13.86 4.87
C ILE A 102 10.32 -15.16 4.66
N PRO A 103 11.45 -15.33 5.37
CA PRO A 103 12.25 -16.54 5.26
C PRO A 103 11.53 -17.73 5.88
N LYS A 104 11.57 -18.87 5.22
CA LYS A 104 11.16 -20.17 5.75
C LYS A 104 12.34 -20.78 6.55
N PRO A 105 12.09 -21.47 7.69
CA PRO A 105 10.78 -21.65 8.32
C PRO A 105 10.32 -20.39 9.08
N PHE A 106 9.03 -20.11 9.07
CA PHE A 106 8.40 -19.01 9.82
C PHE A 106 7.24 -19.55 10.67
N TYR A 107 6.92 -18.83 11.72
CA TYR A 107 5.71 -19.11 12.50
C TYR A 107 4.49 -18.45 11.86
N PRO A 108 3.35 -19.15 11.68
CA PRO A 108 2.14 -18.56 11.11
C PRO A 108 1.69 -17.28 11.83
N GLU A 109 1.91 -17.19 13.15
CA GLU A 109 1.59 -16.02 13.96
C GLU A 109 2.42 -14.78 13.56
N GLU A 110 3.70 -14.97 13.20
CA GLU A 110 4.57 -13.89 12.72
C GLU A 110 4.07 -13.36 11.36
N LEU A 111 3.67 -14.29 10.47
CA LEU A 111 3.07 -13.90 9.18
C LEU A 111 1.78 -13.10 9.39
N ILE A 112 0.90 -13.54 10.30
CA ILE A 112 -0.34 -12.83 10.62
C ILE A 112 -0.06 -11.45 11.20
N ALA A 113 0.91 -11.32 12.12
CA ALA A 113 1.29 -10.03 12.68
C ALA A 113 1.71 -9.05 11.57
N LYS A 114 2.52 -9.51 10.60
CA LYS A 114 2.94 -8.73 9.44
C LYS A 114 1.75 -8.38 8.51
N ILE A 115 0.84 -9.32 8.27
CA ILE A 115 -0.37 -9.06 7.49
C ILE A 115 -1.21 -7.98 8.18
N LYS A 116 -1.51 -8.13 9.48
CA LYS A 116 -2.27 -7.15 10.27
C LYS A 116 -1.61 -5.78 10.23
N GLU A 117 -0.30 -5.69 10.48
CA GLU A 117 0.45 -4.43 10.39
C GLU A 117 0.25 -3.75 9.04
N ARG A 118 0.36 -4.50 7.94
CA ARG A 118 0.21 -3.94 6.58
C ARG A 118 -1.21 -3.51 6.27
N PHE A 119 -2.21 -4.21 6.76
CA PHE A 119 -3.61 -3.86 6.53
C PHE A 119 -4.14 -2.81 7.52
N GLU A 120 -3.66 -2.77 8.76
CA GLU A 120 -3.97 -1.71 9.71
C GLU A 120 -3.39 -0.35 9.28
N HIS A 121 -2.22 -0.36 8.64
CA HIS A 121 -1.62 0.81 8.03
C HIS A 121 -2.05 1.05 6.57
N ARG A 122 -2.75 0.10 5.96
CA ARG A 122 -3.38 0.28 4.66
C ARG A 122 -4.65 1.09 4.87
N GLN A 123 -4.50 2.41 4.79
CA GLN A 123 -5.66 3.26 4.52
C GLN A 123 -6.39 2.69 3.30
N PRO A 124 -7.74 2.65 3.29
CA PRO A 124 -8.48 2.24 2.11
C PRO A 124 -7.81 2.94 0.92
N SER A 125 -7.39 2.16 -0.07
CA SER A 125 -6.71 2.72 -1.23
C SER A 125 -7.65 3.77 -1.82
N LEU A 126 -7.31 5.04 -1.61
CA LEU A 126 -8.09 6.12 -2.17
C LEU A 126 -8.19 5.86 -3.67
N PRO A 127 -9.36 6.02 -4.27
CA PRO A 127 -9.48 5.92 -5.71
C PRO A 127 -8.38 6.81 -6.33
N SER A 128 -7.73 6.30 -7.37
CA SER A 128 -6.63 7.02 -8.03
C SER A 128 -7.02 8.46 -8.42
N ARG A 129 -8.31 8.68 -8.65
CA ARG A 129 -8.93 9.99 -8.90
C ARG A 129 -10.11 10.18 -7.95
N MET A 130 -10.08 11.26 -7.19
CA MET A 130 -11.12 11.60 -6.22
C MET A 130 -11.38 13.10 -6.20
N THR A 131 -12.55 13.48 -5.69
CA THR A 131 -12.91 14.90 -5.48
C THR A 131 -12.72 15.24 -4.01
N ILE A 132 -11.98 16.32 -3.74
CA ILE A 132 -11.75 16.90 -2.41
C ILE A 132 -12.33 18.33 -2.51
N GLY A 133 -13.43 18.61 -1.81
CA GLY A 133 -14.17 19.86 -2.03
C GLY A 133 -14.62 19.97 -3.48
N GLN A 134 -14.17 21.00 -4.18
CA GLN A 134 -14.41 21.19 -5.62
C GLN A 134 -13.19 20.82 -6.48
N THR A 135 -12.08 20.42 -5.86
CA THR A 135 -10.82 20.04 -6.53
C THR A 135 -10.82 18.56 -6.84
N ILE A 136 -10.48 18.19 -8.07
CA ILE A 136 -10.20 16.82 -8.48
C ILE A 136 -8.71 16.53 -8.18
N PHE A 137 -8.44 15.50 -7.41
CA PHE A 137 -7.10 15.00 -7.16
C PHE A 137 -6.88 13.67 -7.89
N ASP A 138 -5.88 13.61 -8.74
CA ASP A 138 -5.44 12.38 -9.43
C ASP A 138 -4.06 11.98 -8.91
N LYS A 139 -4.05 10.91 -8.08
CA LYS A 139 -2.84 10.39 -7.46
C LYS A 139 -1.86 9.81 -8.48
N ASN A 140 -2.37 9.13 -9.52
CA ASN A 140 -1.52 8.48 -10.52
C ASN A 140 -0.82 9.49 -11.42
N LEU A 141 -1.51 10.56 -11.77
CA LEU A 141 -0.95 11.65 -12.56
C LEU A 141 -0.23 12.71 -11.72
N SER A 142 -0.23 12.55 -10.38
CA SER A 142 0.34 13.54 -9.45
C SER A 142 -0.15 14.95 -9.73
N MET A 143 -1.47 15.13 -9.84
CA MET A 143 -2.06 16.42 -10.20
C MET A 143 -3.33 16.71 -9.41
N ILE A 144 -3.62 18.00 -9.32
CA ILE A 144 -4.92 18.54 -8.89
C ILE A 144 -5.50 19.42 -10.00
N GLU A 145 -6.82 19.39 -10.11
CA GLU A 145 -7.58 20.22 -11.07
C GLU A 145 -8.70 20.95 -10.33
N TYR A 146 -8.75 22.28 -10.46
CA TYR A 146 -9.79 23.12 -9.93
C TYR A 146 -10.21 24.16 -10.97
N ALA A 147 -11.51 24.28 -11.24
CA ALA A 147 -12.08 25.20 -12.22
C ALA A 147 -11.36 25.16 -13.58
N GLY A 148 -11.01 23.97 -14.07
CA GLY A 148 -10.31 23.75 -15.35
C GLY A 148 -8.80 24.07 -15.31
N THR A 149 -8.27 24.49 -14.16
CA THR A 149 -6.83 24.73 -14.01
C THR A 149 -6.14 23.53 -13.39
N VAL A 150 -5.20 22.93 -14.13
CA VAL A 150 -4.38 21.78 -13.67
C VAL A 150 -3.09 22.26 -13.02
N ARG A 151 -2.72 21.66 -11.90
CA ARG A 151 -1.42 21.85 -11.24
C ARG A 151 -0.80 20.51 -10.92
N HIS A 152 0.46 20.34 -11.28
CA HIS A 152 1.24 19.15 -10.93
C HIS A 152 1.82 19.25 -9.52
N LEU A 153 1.78 18.14 -8.83
CA LEU A 153 2.34 17.96 -7.50
C LEU A 153 3.66 17.17 -7.60
N SER A 154 4.58 17.41 -6.69
CA SER A 154 5.72 16.51 -6.52
C SER A 154 5.27 15.17 -5.94
N ALA A 155 6.07 14.11 -6.09
CA ALA A 155 5.76 12.80 -5.52
C ALA A 155 5.42 12.87 -4.02
N ARG A 156 6.21 13.63 -3.23
CA ARG A 156 5.97 13.82 -1.80
C ARG A 156 4.69 14.59 -1.49
N GLN A 157 4.38 15.61 -2.29
CA GLN A 157 3.10 16.34 -2.15
C GLN A 157 1.92 15.43 -2.44
N THR A 158 2.03 14.59 -3.46
CA THR A 158 1.00 13.60 -3.83
C THR A 158 0.77 12.61 -2.70
N GLU A 159 1.84 12.05 -2.12
CA GLU A 159 1.75 11.12 -1.00
C GLU A 159 1.13 11.77 0.24
N ILE A 160 1.59 12.97 0.62
CA ILE A 160 1.03 13.70 1.77
C ILE A 160 -0.45 14.02 1.55
N LEU A 161 -0.82 14.51 0.35
CA LEU A 161 -2.21 14.83 0.05
C LEU A 161 -3.08 13.57 0.06
N ALA A 162 -2.59 12.45 -0.45
CA ALA A 162 -3.29 11.17 -0.41
C ALA A 162 -3.54 10.71 1.05
N ILE A 163 -2.54 10.83 1.93
CA ILE A 163 -2.69 10.50 3.34
C ILE A 163 -3.76 11.39 4.00
N LEU A 164 -3.71 12.69 3.77
CA LEU A 164 -4.68 13.63 4.36
C LEU A 164 -6.09 13.43 3.79
N ALA A 165 -6.20 13.15 2.50
CA ALA A 165 -7.47 12.92 1.81
C ALA A 165 -8.17 11.62 2.24
N GLY A 166 -7.40 10.63 2.71
CA GLY A 166 -7.95 9.43 3.36
C GLY A 166 -8.57 9.68 4.73
N HIS A 167 -8.32 10.85 5.33
CA HIS A 167 -8.74 11.20 6.68
C HIS A 167 -9.38 12.61 6.74
N ILE A 168 -10.20 12.96 5.75
CA ILE A 168 -10.87 14.26 5.72
C ILE A 168 -11.62 14.50 7.04
N GLY A 169 -11.40 15.65 7.66
CA GLY A 169 -11.99 16.03 8.94
C GLY A 169 -11.36 15.34 10.17
N GLN A 170 -10.37 14.49 9.98
CA GLN A 170 -9.69 13.80 11.07
C GLN A 170 -8.24 14.28 11.21
N THR A 171 -7.72 14.18 12.44
CA THR A 171 -6.31 14.51 12.69
C THR A 171 -5.42 13.38 12.19
N VAL A 172 -4.51 13.72 11.27
CA VAL A 172 -3.41 12.83 10.90
C VAL A 172 -2.18 13.25 11.68
N GLU A 173 -1.64 12.33 12.48
CA GLU A 173 -0.47 12.59 13.29
C GLU A 173 0.76 12.87 12.43
N ARG A 174 1.62 13.76 12.92
CA ARG A 174 2.84 14.15 12.21
C ARG A 174 3.75 12.96 11.93
N ASP A 175 3.93 12.10 12.92
CA ASP A 175 4.81 10.94 12.84
C ASP A 175 4.28 9.92 11.83
N THR A 176 2.96 9.76 11.74
CA THR A 176 2.31 8.93 10.70
C THR A 176 2.68 9.42 9.30
N ILE A 177 2.63 10.73 9.04
CA ILE A 177 3.00 11.29 7.73
C ILE A 177 4.50 11.07 7.48
N LEU A 178 5.36 11.32 8.48
CA LEU A 178 6.82 11.18 8.35
C LEU A 178 7.22 9.73 8.07
N GLN A 179 6.65 8.77 8.77
CA GLN A 179 6.91 7.34 8.55
C GLN A 179 6.47 6.89 7.16
N ASN A 180 5.27 7.28 6.72
CA ASN A 180 4.75 6.86 5.41
C ASN A 180 5.51 7.49 4.22
N VAL A 181 5.93 8.76 4.32
CA VAL A 181 6.53 9.52 3.20
C VAL A 181 8.06 9.45 3.18
N TRP A 182 8.72 9.31 4.34
CA TRP A 182 10.18 9.30 4.46
C TRP A 182 10.75 8.06 5.16
N GLY A 183 9.91 7.21 5.75
CA GLY A 183 10.35 6.02 6.49
C GLY A 183 10.95 6.29 7.86
N ASN A 184 11.06 7.56 8.28
CA ASN A 184 11.55 7.97 9.61
C ASN A 184 11.15 9.41 9.96
N ASP A 185 11.18 9.72 11.25
CA ASP A 185 10.81 11.00 11.84
C ASP A 185 11.99 11.96 12.12
N SER A 186 13.08 11.84 11.36
CA SER A 186 14.27 12.68 11.55
C SER A 186 13.93 14.18 11.53
N TYR A 187 14.75 14.98 12.23
CA TYR A 187 14.58 16.44 12.27
C TYR A 187 14.55 17.07 10.88
N ALA A 188 15.40 16.59 9.96
CA ALA A 188 15.43 17.06 8.57
C ALA A 188 14.11 16.78 7.86
N ASN A 189 13.54 15.57 8.00
CA ASN A 189 12.26 15.20 7.42
C ASN A 189 11.10 15.99 8.03
N SER A 190 11.20 16.28 9.32
CA SER A 190 10.25 17.14 10.05
C SER A 190 10.21 18.56 9.49
N LEU A 191 11.36 19.14 9.12
CA LEU A 191 11.42 20.44 8.44
C LEU A 191 10.88 20.34 7.01
N ALA A 192 11.26 19.29 6.27
CA ALA A 192 10.79 19.06 4.91
C ALA A 192 9.26 18.95 4.85
N LEU A 193 8.62 18.26 5.80
CA LEU A 193 7.17 18.16 5.89
C LEU A 193 6.50 19.54 5.99
N ASN A 194 7.02 20.45 6.84
CA ASN A 194 6.46 21.79 6.96
C ASN A 194 6.49 22.56 5.62
N VAL A 195 7.58 22.39 4.87
CA VAL A 195 7.74 22.98 3.54
C VAL A 195 6.72 22.41 2.56
N GLN A 196 6.56 21.07 2.52
CA GLN A 196 5.59 20.44 1.64
C GLN A 196 4.15 20.82 1.96
N ILE A 197 3.78 20.91 3.23
CA ILE A 197 2.46 21.41 3.67
C ILE A 197 2.24 22.85 3.19
N THR A 198 3.26 23.69 3.26
CA THR A 198 3.17 25.07 2.76
C THR A 198 2.90 25.11 1.24
N TYR A 199 3.57 24.25 0.46
CA TYR A 199 3.33 24.15 -0.97
C TYR A 199 1.94 23.59 -1.29
N LEU A 200 1.48 22.57 -0.57
CA LEU A 200 0.15 22.01 -0.73
C LEU A 200 -0.94 23.05 -0.45
N ARG A 201 -0.80 23.85 0.62
CA ARG A 201 -1.71 24.96 0.90
C ARG A 201 -1.79 25.96 -0.26
N LYS A 202 -0.65 26.33 -0.84
CA LYS A 202 -0.60 27.22 -2.01
C LYS A 202 -1.23 26.58 -3.26
N ALA A 203 -1.05 25.28 -3.45
CA ALA A 203 -1.61 24.56 -4.57
C ALA A 203 -3.15 24.46 -4.48
N LEU A 204 -3.67 24.22 -3.28
CA LEU A 204 -5.11 24.08 -2.99
C LEU A 204 -5.82 25.41 -2.75
N ALA A 205 -5.11 26.51 -2.51
CA ALA A 205 -5.68 27.81 -2.20
C ALA A 205 -6.73 28.36 -3.21
N PRO A 206 -6.73 28.00 -4.51
CA PRO A 206 -7.79 28.41 -5.41
C PRO A 206 -9.19 27.87 -5.05
N ASP A 207 -9.27 26.68 -4.43
CA ASP A 207 -10.50 26.09 -3.93
C ASP A 207 -10.77 26.56 -2.49
N PRO A 208 -11.72 27.47 -2.26
CA PRO A 208 -12.01 28.01 -0.93
C PRO A 208 -12.65 26.99 0.01
N THR A 209 -13.13 25.87 -0.51
CA THR A 209 -13.76 24.82 0.29
C THR A 209 -12.75 23.91 0.98
N ILE A 210 -11.46 23.99 0.62
CA ILE A 210 -10.40 23.12 1.17
C ILE A 210 -9.45 23.91 2.05
N SER A 211 -9.16 23.37 3.23
CA SER A 211 -8.08 23.89 4.08
C SER A 211 -7.24 22.79 4.69
N ILE A 212 -5.94 23.03 4.86
CA ILE A 212 -5.06 22.17 5.66
C ILE A 212 -4.75 22.89 6.96
N VAL A 213 -5.33 22.43 8.05
CA VAL A 213 -5.15 22.99 9.38
C VAL A 213 -3.98 22.32 10.10
N SER A 214 -3.12 23.09 10.77
CA SER A 214 -2.05 22.55 11.61
C SER A 214 -2.51 22.49 13.05
N LEU A 215 -2.44 21.34 13.68
CA LEU A 215 -2.59 21.18 15.12
C LEU A 215 -1.20 21.18 15.77
N LYS A 216 -0.94 22.17 16.64
CA LYS A 216 0.36 22.34 17.28
C LYS A 216 0.81 21.07 18.00
N LYS A 217 1.98 20.55 17.63
CA LYS A 217 2.60 19.33 18.16
C LYS A 217 1.81 18.03 17.95
N ARG A 218 0.73 18.01 17.15
CA ARG A 218 -0.07 16.80 16.90
C ARG A 218 -0.02 16.37 15.44
N GLY A 219 -0.36 17.26 14.52
CA GLY A 219 -0.42 16.87 13.11
C GLY A 219 -1.18 17.87 12.26
N TYR A 220 -1.87 17.34 11.26
CA TYR A 220 -2.60 18.11 10.27
C TYR A 220 -4.01 17.55 10.06
N ILE A 221 -4.94 18.41 9.70
CA ILE A 221 -6.30 18.05 9.29
C ILE A 221 -6.52 18.63 7.89
N LEU A 222 -7.05 17.82 6.98
CA LEU A 222 -7.63 18.30 5.72
C LEU A 222 -9.12 18.52 5.97
N GLU A 223 -9.54 19.76 5.93
CA GLU A 223 -10.95 20.13 6.10
C GLU A 223 -11.58 20.43 4.75
N VAL A 224 -12.81 20.01 4.57
CA VAL A 224 -13.68 20.35 3.42
C VAL A 224 -14.94 20.98 3.95
N ASN A 225 -15.13 22.25 3.68
CA ASN A 225 -16.32 23.00 4.05
C ASN A 225 -17.35 22.85 2.92
N ASN A 226 -18.44 22.14 3.18
CA ASN A 226 -19.58 22.14 2.29
C ASN A 226 -20.38 23.44 2.57
N GLU A 227 -20.31 24.41 1.68
CA GLU A 227 -21.31 25.48 1.64
C GLU A 227 -22.61 24.97 1.03
#